data_57b738ea3a1909d8f3a79d2ce3d599ff
#
_entry.id   57b738ea3a1909d8f3a79d2ce3d599ff
#
_cell.length_a   1.000
_cell.length_b   1.000
_cell.length_c   1.000
_cell.angle_alpha   90.00
_cell.angle_beta   90.00
_cell.angle_gamma   90.00
#
_symmetry.space_group_name_H-M   'P 1'
#
loop_
_entity.id
_entity.type
_entity.pdbx_description
1 polymer ?
#
loop_
_entity_poly.entity_id
_entity_poly.type
_entity_poly.pdbx_seq_one_letter_code
_entity_poly.pdbx_strand_id
1 'polypeptide(L)'
;MADWTGIQKKAIAFRDARDWKQFHNPKDMALSLALEAAEVLEHFQWKNGEEMEEYVRSHKGEIADELADVLFWLATMSNDLEIDLFKAFETKMKKNEKKYPVSKSKGKHTKYTKL
;
A
#
# COMPACT_ATOMS: atom_id res chain seq x y z
N MET A 1 20.51 1.22 -4.70
CA MET A 1 19.21 0.69 -4.28
C MET A 1 18.34 1.83 -3.74
N ALA A 2 17.09 1.87 -4.15
CA ALA A 2 16.17 2.89 -3.67
C ALA A 2 15.83 2.66 -2.20
N ASP A 3 15.84 3.72 -1.39
CA ASP A 3 15.35 3.69 -0.03
C ASP A 3 14.06 4.51 0.07
N TRP A 4 13.42 4.49 1.24
CA TRP A 4 12.15 5.18 1.43
C TRP A 4 12.26 6.69 1.19
N THR A 5 13.33 7.30 1.70
CA THR A 5 13.56 8.74 1.53
C THR A 5 13.70 9.11 0.05
N GLY A 6 14.46 8.30 -0.71
CA GLY A 6 14.62 8.48 -2.14
C GLY A 6 13.30 8.31 -2.90
N ILE A 7 12.50 7.34 -2.53
CA ILE A 7 11.17 7.11 -3.12
C ILE A 7 10.27 8.31 -2.88
N GLN A 8 10.21 8.82 -1.64
CA GLN A 8 9.42 10.00 -1.31
C GLN A 8 9.88 11.24 -2.09
N LYS A 9 11.18 11.48 -2.15
CA LYS A 9 11.73 12.63 -2.89
C LYS A 9 11.35 12.56 -4.35
N LYS A 10 11.43 11.39 -4.96
CA LYS A 10 11.07 11.19 -6.36
C LYS A 10 9.58 11.42 -6.61
N ALA A 11 8.73 10.91 -5.73
CA ALA A 11 7.28 11.11 -5.82
C ALA A 11 6.91 12.58 -5.67
N ILE A 12 7.49 13.27 -4.70
CA ILE A 12 7.26 14.70 -4.47
C ILE A 12 7.75 15.55 -5.64
N ALA A 13 8.94 15.26 -6.17
CA ALA A 13 9.47 15.98 -7.33
C ALA A 13 8.57 15.81 -8.56
N PHE A 14 8.08 14.60 -8.79
CA PHE A 14 7.14 14.33 -9.89
C PHE A 14 5.87 15.19 -9.76
N ARG A 15 5.30 15.20 -8.56
CA ARG A 15 4.09 15.98 -8.24
C ARG A 15 4.32 17.49 -8.39
N ASP A 16 5.42 17.97 -7.80
CA ASP A 16 5.72 19.41 -7.74
C ASP A 16 6.05 19.97 -9.13
N ALA A 17 6.72 19.18 -9.97
CA ALA A 17 7.00 19.58 -11.34
C ALA A 17 5.72 19.84 -12.16
N ARG A 18 4.59 19.28 -11.75
CA ARG A 18 3.30 19.42 -12.42
C ARG A 18 2.34 20.36 -11.66
N ASP A 19 2.83 20.94 -10.60
CA ASP A 19 2.04 21.84 -9.73
C ASP A 19 0.76 21.17 -9.22
N TRP A 20 0.85 19.89 -8.90
CA TRP A 20 -0.29 19.08 -8.43
C TRP A 20 -0.52 19.16 -6.93
N LYS A 21 0.45 19.67 -6.16
CA LYS A 21 0.30 19.78 -4.71
C LYS A 21 -0.94 20.58 -4.32
N GLN A 22 -1.32 21.60 -5.11
CA GLN A 22 -2.50 22.41 -4.86
C GLN A 22 -3.79 21.60 -4.79
N PHE A 23 -3.82 20.41 -5.42
CA PHE A 23 -4.99 19.53 -5.42
C PHE A 23 -4.90 18.44 -4.34
N HIS A 24 -3.77 18.32 -3.66
CA HIS A 24 -3.50 17.24 -2.70
C HIS A 24 -3.81 17.68 -1.28
N ASN A 25 -4.99 17.37 -0.81
CA ASN A 25 -5.36 17.46 0.59
C ASN A 25 -5.53 16.03 1.14
N PRO A 26 -5.59 15.84 2.48
CA PRO A 26 -5.67 14.49 3.06
C PRO A 26 -6.83 13.64 2.53
N LYS A 27 -7.99 14.26 2.33
CA LYS A 27 -9.16 13.56 1.81
C LYS A 27 -8.94 13.06 0.38
N ASP A 28 -8.48 13.93 -0.50
CA ASP A 28 -8.30 13.59 -1.91
C ASP A 28 -7.13 12.63 -2.12
N MET A 29 -6.09 12.73 -1.31
CA MET A 29 -5.00 11.74 -1.32
C MET A 29 -5.50 10.37 -0.83
N ALA A 30 -6.32 10.32 0.21
CA ALA A 30 -6.90 9.09 0.71
C ALA A 30 -7.84 8.46 -0.32
N LEU A 31 -8.66 9.27 -1.01
CA LEU A 31 -9.51 8.81 -2.11
C LEU A 31 -8.67 8.19 -3.23
N SER A 32 -7.60 8.86 -3.62
CA SER A 32 -6.71 8.37 -4.67
C SER A 32 -6.04 7.06 -4.28
N LEU A 33 -5.60 6.96 -3.03
CA LEU A 33 -5.05 5.72 -2.49
C LEU A 33 -6.06 4.57 -2.59
N ALA A 34 -7.30 4.82 -2.19
CA ALA A 34 -8.37 3.82 -2.24
C ALA A 34 -8.68 3.40 -3.68
N LEU A 35 -8.71 4.35 -4.62
CA LEU A 35 -8.95 4.06 -6.03
C LEU A 35 -7.84 3.22 -6.65
N GLU A 36 -6.58 3.52 -6.33
CA GLU A 36 -5.45 2.72 -6.82
C GLU A 36 -5.47 1.31 -6.22
N ALA A 37 -5.82 1.18 -4.94
CA ALA A 37 -6.00 -0.14 -4.32
C ALA A 37 -7.13 -0.92 -5.01
N ALA A 38 -8.21 -0.24 -5.40
CA ALA A 38 -9.31 -0.87 -6.14
C ALA A 38 -8.86 -1.35 -7.53
N GLU A 39 -7.94 -0.64 -8.19
CA GLU A 39 -7.39 -1.07 -9.46
C GLU A 39 -6.57 -2.36 -9.31
N VAL A 40 -5.86 -2.52 -8.20
CA VAL A 40 -5.22 -3.81 -7.88
C VAL A 40 -6.27 -4.92 -7.78
N LEU A 41 -7.37 -4.65 -7.08
CA LEU A 41 -8.46 -5.61 -6.90
C LEU A 41 -9.12 -5.99 -8.24
N GLU A 42 -9.28 -5.04 -9.16
CA GLU A 42 -9.88 -5.29 -10.47
C GLU A 42 -9.16 -6.39 -11.26
N HIS A 43 -7.84 -6.50 -11.08
CA HIS A 43 -7.07 -7.57 -11.73
C HIS A 43 -7.55 -8.96 -11.34
N PHE A 44 -8.04 -9.12 -10.12
CA PHE A 44 -8.39 -10.42 -9.53
C PHE A 44 -9.88 -10.66 -9.46
N GLN A 45 -10.70 -9.65 -9.74
CA GLN A 45 -12.15 -9.79 -9.67
C GLN A 45 -12.63 -10.93 -10.58
N TRP A 46 -13.46 -11.79 -10.04
CA TRP A 46 -14.07 -12.95 -10.72
C TRP A 46 -13.09 -14.10 -11.03
N LYS A 47 -11.83 -13.99 -10.66
CA LYS A 47 -10.82 -15.01 -10.95
C LYS A 47 -10.52 -15.83 -9.71
N ASN A 48 -10.35 -17.13 -9.89
CA ASN A 48 -10.04 -18.08 -8.81
C ASN A 48 -9.10 -19.17 -9.31
N GLY A 49 -8.43 -19.86 -8.39
CA GLY A 49 -7.64 -21.03 -8.66
C GLY A 49 -6.61 -20.86 -9.78
N GLU A 50 -6.57 -21.79 -10.71
CA GLU A 50 -5.60 -21.81 -11.80
C GLU A 50 -5.73 -20.61 -12.73
N GLU A 51 -6.95 -20.12 -12.96
CA GLU A 51 -7.20 -18.93 -13.79
C GLU A 51 -6.52 -17.70 -13.15
N MET A 52 -6.63 -17.54 -11.85
CA MET A 52 -6.00 -16.44 -11.14
C MET A 52 -4.47 -16.56 -11.19
N GLU A 53 -3.93 -17.76 -10.97
CA GLU A 53 -2.48 -18.00 -11.00
C GLU A 53 -1.91 -17.70 -12.40
N GLU A 54 -2.59 -18.13 -13.44
CA GLU A 54 -2.19 -17.86 -14.82
C GLU A 54 -2.24 -16.37 -15.12
N TYR A 55 -3.29 -15.69 -14.68
CA TYR A 55 -3.42 -14.25 -14.86
C TYR A 55 -2.24 -13.51 -14.21
N VAL A 56 -1.87 -13.88 -12.98
CA VAL A 56 -0.73 -13.26 -12.29
C VAL A 56 0.55 -13.42 -13.11
N ARG A 57 0.80 -14.62 -13.65
CA ARG A 57 2.00 -14.86 -14.46
C ARG A 57 2.03 -14.00 -15.73
N SER A 58 0.91 -13.86 -16.41
CA SER A 58 0.83 -13.15 -17.70
C SER A 58 0.68 -11.64 -17.58
N HIS A 59 0.27 -11.12 -16.40
CA HIS A 59 -0.01 -9.69 -16.19
C HIS A 59 0.81 -9.06 -15.07
N LYS A 60 1.97 -9.65 -14.77
CA LYS A 60 2.82 -9.19 -13.67
C LYS A 60 3.22 -7.72 -13.76
N GLY A 61 3.52 -7.26 -14.96
CA GLY A 61 3.89 -5.85 -15.21
C GLY A 61 2.77 -4.89 -14.91
N GLU A 62 1.56 -5.22 -15.32
CA GLU A 62 0.38 -4.38 -15.08
C GLU A 62 0.02 -4.34 -13.60
N ILE A 63 0.11 -5.49 -12.92
CA ILE A 63 -0.11 -5.56 -11.46
C ILE A 63 0.95 -4.74 -10.74
N ALA A 64 2.20 -4.83 -11.18
CA ALA A 64 3.30 -4.05 -10.59
C ALA A 64 3.06 -2.55 -10.72
N ASP A 65 2.56 -2.08 -11.86
CA ASP A 65 2.24 -0.67 -12.08
C ASP A 65 1.19 -0.18 -11.09
N GLU A 66 0.14 -0.97 -10.87
CA GLU A 66 -0.91 -0.60 -9.91
C GLU A 66 -0.38 -0.55 -8.48
N LEU A 67 0.45 -1.52 -8.09
CA LEU A 67 1.10 -1.51 -6.78
C LEU A 67 2.04 -0.31 -6.62
N ALA A 68 2.73 0.07 -7.70
CA ALA A 68 3.59 1.24 -7.69
C ALA A 68 2.79 2.53 -7.49
N ASP A 69 1.59 2.62 -8.08
CA ASP A 69 0.70 3.77 -7.88
C ASP A 69 0.19 3.86 -6.43
N VAL A 70 -0.09 2.72 -5.80
CA VAL A 70 -0.41 2.68 -4.37
C VAL A 70 0.77 3.23 -3.56
N LEU A 71 1.98 2.81 -3.88
CA LEU A 71 3.20 3.28 -3.22
C LEU A 71 3.37 4.80 -3.37
N PHE A 72 3.08 5.34 -4.55
CA PHE A 72 3.13 6.79 -4.80
C PHE A 72 2.25 7.55 -3.80
N TRP A 73 1.03 7.10 -3.59
CA TRP A 73 0.11 7.77 -2.65
C TRP A 73 0.52 7.58 -1.20
N LEU A 74 1.08 6.43 -0.83
CA LEU A 74 1.65 6.24 0.49
C LEU A 74 2.82 7.19 0.73
N ALA A 75 3.68 7.35 -0.26
CA ALA A 75 4.84 8.22 -0.17
C ALA A 75 4.45 9.70 -0.06
N THR A 76 3.54 10.17 -0.91
CA THR A 76 3.11 11.57 -0.91
C THR A 76 2.29 11.92 0.32
N MET A 77 1.35 11.04 0.72
CA MET A 77 0.49 11.30 1.85
C MET A 77 1.27 11.30 3.17
N SER A 78 2.16 10.33 3.37
CA SER A 78 2.98 10.30 4.59
C SER A 78 3.91 11.50 4.66
N ASN A 79 4.46 11.94 3.54
CA ASN A 79 5.27 13.15 3.48
C ASN A 79 4.45 14.39 3.89
N ASP A 80 3.29 14.57 3.30
CA ASP A 80 2.47 15.77 3.53
C ASP A 80 1.91 15.81 4.96
N LEU A 81 1.63 14.66 5.55
CA LEU A 81 1.13 14.56 6.93
C LEU A 81 2.26 14.51 7.96
N GLU A 82 3.50 14.61 7.51
CA GLU A 82 4.69 14.54 8.38
C GLU A 82 4.73 13.27 9.23
N ILE A 83 4.39 12.15 8.60
CA ILE A 83 4.43 10.83 9.22
C ILE A 83 5.67 10.10 8.75
N ASP A 84 6.51 9.67 9.70
CA ASP A 84 7.59 8.72 9.43
C ASP A 84 6.97 7.33 9.28
N LEU A 85 6.68 6.95 8.04
CA LEU A 85 5.91 5.73 7.76
C LEU A 85 6.66 4.46 8.16
N PHE A 86 7.98 4.43 8.01
CA PHE A 86 8.76 3.27 8.39
C PHE A 86 8.77 3.06 9.91
N LYS A 87 8.89 4.16 10.66
CA LYS A 87 8.78 4.10 12.12
C LYS A 87 7.38 3.68 12.56
N ALA A 88 6.37 4.23 11.90
CA ALA A 88 4.97 3.85 12.15
C ALA A 88 4.75 2.36 11.88
N PHE A 89 5.34 1.83 10.82
CA PHE A 89 5.28 0.40 10.49
C PHE A 89 5.90 -0.45 11.61
N GLU A 90 7.10 -0.09 12.07
CA GLU A 90 7.77 -0.82 13.15
C GLU A 90 6.93 -0.84 14.43
N THR A 91 6.39 0.31 14.80
CA THR A 91 5.53 0.44 15.99
C THR A 91 4.26 -0.40 15.82
N LYS A 92 3.67 -0.36 14.64
CA LYS A 92 2.43 -1.10 14.36
C LYS A 92 2.65 -2.61 14.39
N MET A 93 3.79 -3.08 13.89
CA MET A 93 4.13 -4.49 13.93
C MET A 93 4.27 -5.00 15.36
N LYS A 94 4.86 -4.21 16.25
CA LYS A 94 4.93 -4.57 17.68
C LYS A 94 3.53 -4.69 18.30
N LYS A 95 2.62 -3.78 17.96
CA LYS A 95 1.22 -3.86 18.40
C LYS A 95 0.54 -5.11 17.85
N ASN A 96 0.80 -5.44 16.60
CA ASN A 96 0.21 -6.62 15.95
C ASN A 96 0.74 -7.92 16.57
N GLU A 97 2.01 -7.97 16.93
CA GLU A 97 2.60 -9.12 17.63
C GLU A 97 1.89 -9.40 18.96
N LYS A 98 1.50 -8.35 19.67
CA LYS A 98 0.74 -8.49 20.93
C LYS A 98 -0.69 -8.96 20.68
N LYS A 99 -1.33 -8.48 19.60
CA LYS A 99 -2.70 -8.89 19.24
C LYS A 99 -2.74 -10.32 18.71
N TYR A 100 -1.68 -10.75 18.02
CA TYR A 100 -1.59 -12.03 17.35
C TYR A 100 -0.35 -12.80 17.81
N PRO A 101 -0.30 -13.24 19.10
CA PRO A 101 0.84 -14.02 19.56
C PRO A 101 0.91 -15.32 18.77
N VAL A 102 2.14 -15.77 18.45
CA VAL A 102 2.38 -16.97 17.63
C VAL A 102 1.63 -18.18 18.18
N SER A 103 1.65 -18.34 19.50
CA SER A 103 0.99 -19.48 20.17
C SER A 103 -0.51 -19.59 19.88
N LYS A 104 -1.17 -18.46 19.62
CA LYS A 104 -2.63 -18.40 19.37
C LYS A 104 -3.00 -18.21 17.91
N SER A 105 -2.07 -17.72 17.09
CA SER A 105 -2.37 -17.25 15.75
C SER A 105 -1.82 -18.14 14.65
N LYS A 106 -0.80 -18.95 14.93
CA LYS A 106 -0.14 -19.77 13.93
C LYS A 106 -1.12 -20.73 13.25
N GLY A 107 -1.18 -20.66 11.94
CA GLY A 107 -2.06 -21.52 11.13
C GLY A 107 -3.52 -21.10 11.12
N LYS A 108 -3.85 -19.90 11.65
CA LYS A 108 -5.22 -19.40 11.74
C LYS A 108 -5.29 -17.98 11.17
N HIS A 109 -6.43 -17.61 10.56
CA HIS A 109 -6.70 -16.25 10.14
C HIS A 109 -7.74 -15.56 11.03
N THR A 110 -8.00 -16.12 12.20
CA THR A 110 -8.97 -15.60 13.17
C THR A 110 -8.55 -14.22 13.65
N LYS A 111 -9.49 -13.27 13.67
CA LYS A 111 -9.24 -11.91 14.15
C LYS A 111 -8.90 -11.94 15.65
N TYR A 112 -7.99 -11.05 16.09
CA TYR A 112 -7.48 -11.02 17.46
C TYR A 112 -8.59 -10.97 18.51
N THR A 113 -9.71 -10.32 18.20
CA THR A 113 -10.85 -10.21 19.12
C THR A 113 -11.55 -11.56 19.36
N LYS A 114 -11.24 -12.58 18.57
CA LYS A 114 -11.83 -13.93 18.64
C LYS A 114 -10.81 -15.00 19.04
N LEU A 115 -9.59 -14.62 19.32
CA LEU A 115 -8.53 -15.54 19.74
C LEU A 115 -8.66 -15.95 21.22
#